data_31dbf7db5a78259ca314c8ff1c7fe1bf
#
_entry.id   31dbf7db5a78259ca314c8ff1c7fe1bf
#
_cell.length_a   1.000
_cell.length_b   1.000
_cell.length_c   1.000
_cell.angle_alpha   90.00
_cell.angle_beta   90.00
_cell.angle_gamma   90.00
#
_symmetry.space_group_name_H-M   'P 1'
#
loop_
_entity.id
_entity.type
_entity.pdbx_description
1 polymer ?
#
loop_
_entity_poly.entity_id
_entity_poly.type
_entity_poly.pdbx_seq_one_letter_code
_entity_poly.pdbx_strand_id
1 'polypeptide(L)'
;CAHPENNYLGIDITDKVLILAKRKIEAAYQAAGRPIDNVKIMSTDIERIKGVITPEDEVSRIYINFCNPWSKNDSSHKHRLTYPRQLIAYREFLKDGGEIYFKTDDDDLFRDSVEYFPASGYDIEWITYDLHENEPAWNIRTEHEGMFTEMGIKIKALIARKKPGADSVTWVDPKVLKRMAREAAAAEAAAQEGEGNV
;
A
#
# COMPACT_ATOMS: atom_id res chain seq x y z
N CYS A 1 14.35 16.96 -3.07
CA CYS A 1 15.18 17.96 -2.37
C CYS A 1 14.38 19.06 -1.68
N ALA A 2 13.04 19.05 -1.75
CA ALA A 2 12.20 20.08 -1.09
C ALA A 2 12.25 19.96 0.45
N HIS A 3 12.50 18.77 0.97
CA HIS A 3 12.52 18.45 2.39
C HIS A 3 13.81 17.69 2.74
N PRO A 4 14.93 18.41 2.87
CA PRO A 4 16.24 17.81 3.14
C PRO A 4 16.36 17.16 4.53
N GLU A 5 15.49 17.53 5.45
CA GLU A 5 15.39 16.98 6.80
C GLU A 5 14.82 15.56 6.86
N ASN A 6 14.19 15.10 5.79
CA ASN A 6 13.58 13.77 5.72
C ASN A 6 14.51 12.78 5.02
N ASN A 7 14.48 11.53 5.45
CA ASN A 7 15.08 10.40 4.75
C ASN A 7 14.06 9.73 3.83
N TYR A 8 14.50 9.29 2.67
CA TYR A 8 13.66 8.67 1.65
C TYR A 8 14.22 7.31 1.25
N LEU A 9 13.34 6.31 1.20
CA LEU A 9 13.65 4.99 0.67
C LEU A 9 12.72 4.69 -0.51
N GLY A 10 13.28 4.57 -1.71
CA GLY A 10 12.56 4.12 -2.91
C GLY A 10 12.70 2.61 -3.08
N ILE A 11 11.59 1.92 -3.24
CA ILE A 11 11.54 0.45 -3.40
C ILE A 11 10.81 0.10 -4.68
N ASP A 12 11.41 -0.73 -5.50
CA ASP A 12 10.77 -1.36 -6.65
C ASP A 12 11.35 -2.76 -6.85
N ILE A 13 10.57 -3.66 -7.44
CA ILE A 13 11.04 -5.01 -7.81
C ILE A 13 11.81 -5.01 -9.13
N THR A 14 11.70 -3.93 -9.92
CA THR A 14 12.21 -3.81 -11.27
C THR A 14 13.50 -2.99 -11.31
N ASP A 15 14.64 -3.63 -11.48
CA ASP A 15 15.95 -2.98 -11.55
C ASP A 15 16.02 -1.87 -12.61
N LYS A 16 15.37 -2.05 -13.76
CA LYS A 16 15.34 -1.04 -14.83
C LYS A 16 14.73 0.28 -14.38
N VAL A 17 13.67 0.23 -13.57
CA VAL A 17 13.02 1.41 -12.99
C VAL A 17 13.97 2.10 -12.02
N LEU A 18 14.62 1.32 -11.15
CA LEU A 18 15.57 1.85 -10.16
C LEU A 18 16.80 2.49 -10.80
N ILE A 19 17.31 1.95 -11.92
CA ILE A 19 18.43 2.57 -12.65
C ILE A 19 18.03 3.96 -13.18
N LEU A 20 16.82 4.11 -13.71
CA LEU A 20 16.30 5.41 -14.17
C LEU A 20 16.11 6.37 -12.99
N ALA A 21 15.53 5.89 -11.89
CA ALA A 21 15.36 6.66 -10.66
C ALA A 21 16.71 7.15 -10.12
N LYS A 22 17.73 6.28 -10.06
CA LYS A 22 19.09 6.63 -9.64
C LYS A 22 19.65 7.80 -10.46
N ARG A 23 19.60 7.71 -11.78
CA ARG A 23 20.11 8.78 -12.66
C ARG A 23 19.39 10.12 -12.43
N LYS A 24 18.08 10.09 -12.21
CA LYS A 24 17.30 11.30 -11.92
C LYS A 24 17.63 11.88 -10.56
N ILE A 25 17.84 11.06 -9.54
CA ILE A 25 18.28 11.48 -8.21
C ILE A 25 19.66 12.14 -8.32
N GLU A 26 20.63 11.48 -8.96
CA GLU A 26 21.99 12.01 -9.18
C GLU A 26 21.96 13.38 -9.87
N ALA A 27 21.21 13.51 -10.96
CA ALA A 27 21.07 14.76 -11.69
C ALA A 27 20.42 15.87 -10.85
N ALA A 28 19.37 15.54 -10.08
CA ALA A 28 18.68 16.52 -9.24
C ALA A 28 19.56 17.02 -8.08
N TYR A 29 20.33 16.14 -7.45
CA TYR A 29 21.24 16.53 -6.36
C TYR A 29 22.44 17.31 -6.89
N GLN A 30 22.97 16.92 -8.04
CA GLN A 30 24.03 17.66 -8.72
C GLN A 30 23.58 19.09 -9.09
N ALA A 31 22.37 19.22 -9.66
CA ALA A 31 21.80 20.54 -9.99
C ALA A 31 21.56 21.40 -8.74
N ALA A 32 21.27 20.78 -7.59
CA ALA A 32 21.10 21.47 -6.32
C ALA A 32 22.43 21.75 -5.58
N GLY A 33 23.56 21.30 -6.10
CA GLY A 33 24.87 21.44 -5.45
C GLY A 33 24.99 20.73 -4.11
N ARG A 34 24.27 19.61 -3.91
CA ARG A 34 24.17 18.87 -2.67
C ARG A 34 24.65 17.42 -2.80
N PRO A 35 25.25 16.83 -1.75
CA PRO A 35 25.52 15.41 -1.71
C PRO A 35 24.20 14.63 -1.59
N ILE A 36 24.19 13.36 -2.06
CA ILE A 36 23.07 12.43 -1.87
C ILE A 36 23.25 11.77 -0.50
N ASP A 37 22.66 12.32 0.52
CA ASP A 37 22.82 11.92 1.92
C ASP A 37 21.51 11.38 2.56
N ASN A 38 20.37 11.68 1.97
CA ASN A 38 19.06 11.37 2.54
C ASN A 38 18.12 10.58 1.60
N VAL A 39 18.63 10.00 0.51
CA VAL A 39 17.86 9.15 -0.41
C VAL A 39 18.58 7.83 -0.64
N LYS A 40 17.86 6.73 -0.47
CA LYS A 40 18.30 5.39 -0.85
C LYS A 40 17.27 4.76 -1.78
N ILE A 41 17.72 3.86 -2.65
CA ILE A 41 16.85 3.03 -3.48
C ILE A 41 17.23 1.57 -3.32
N MET A 42 16.25 0.67 -3.39
CA MET A 42 16.45 -0.75 -3.16
C MET A 42 15.59 -1.57 -4.12
N SER A 43 16.20 -2.60 -4.71
CA SER A 43 15.48 -3.64 -5.46
C SER A 43 15.07 -4.74 -4.49
N THR A 44 13.78 -4.81 -4.19
CA THR A 44 13.22 -5.89 -3.37
C THR A 44 11.73 -6.06 -3.61
N ASP A 45 11.25 -7.28 -3.36
CA ASP A 45 9.83 -7.56 -3.31
C ASP A 45 9.25 -7.01 -1.99
N ILE A 46 8.19 -6.21 -2.10
CA ILE A 46 7.51 -5.62 -0.95
C ILE A 46 6.94 -6.65 0.02
N GLU A 47 6.66 -7.88 -0.43
CA GLU A 47 6.23 -8.97 0.46
C GLU A 47 7.33 -9.37 1.47
N ARG A 48 8.58 -8.98 1.21
CA ARG A 48 9.76 -9.23 2.06
C ARG A 48 10.19 -8.01 2.87
N ILE A 49 9.41 -6.94 2.85
CA ILE A 49 9.77 -5.65 3.45
C ILE A 49 10.13 -5.75 4.94
N LYS A 50 9.49 -6.65 5.68
CA LYS A 50 9.78 -6.90 7.10
C LYS A 50 11.22 -7.36 7.38
N GLY A 51 11.92 -7.88 6.38
CA GLY A 51 13.35 -8.21 6.48
C GLY A 51 14.29 -7.02 6.23
N VAL A 52 13.72 -5.86 5.86
CA VAL A 52 14.47 -4.67 5.43
C VAL A 52 14.18 -3.47 6.34
N ILE A 53 12.91 -3.26 6.66
CA ILE A 53 12.43 -2.17 7.53
C ILE A 53 11.89 -2.81 8.82
N THR A 54 12.31 -2.26 9.94
CA THR A 54 11.93 -2.71 11.28
C THR A 54 11.09 -1.63 11.98
N PRO A 55 10.43 -1.93 13.10
CA PRO A 55 9.70 -0.93 13.89
C PRO A 55 10.55 0.25 14.33
N GLU A 56 11.85 0.05 14.52
CA GLU A 56 12.79 1.09 14.94
C GLU A 56 13.08 2.14 13.86
N ASP A 57 12.76 1.84 12.59
CA ASP A 57 12.93 2.80 11.48
C ASP A 57 11.88 3.92 11.49
N GLU A 58 10.81 3.79 12.23
CA GLU A 58 9.77 4.82 12.45
C GLU A 58 9.29 5.52 11.18
N VAL A 59 8.85 4.76 10.19
CA VAL A 59 8.36 5.33 8.93
C VAL A 59 7.17 6.25 9.19
N SER A 60 7.25 7.50 8.77
CA SER A 60 6.17 8.48 8.96
C SER A 60 5.17 8.50 7.79
N ARG A 61 5.61 8.14 6.59
CA ARG A 61 4.78 8.20 5.38
C ARG A 61 5.20 7.17 4.34
N ILE A 62 4.20 6.57 3.69
CA ILE A 62 4.38 5.64 2.57
C ILE A 62 3.66 6.23 1.36
N TYR A 63 4.34 6.23 0.20
CA TYR A 63 3.75 6.59 -1.08
C TYR A 63 3.61 5.34 -1.94
N ILE A 64 2.40 5.04 -2.39
CA ILE A 64 2.08 3.97 -3.33
C ILE A 64 1.54 4.62 -4.59
N ASN A 65 2.39 4.72 -5.62
CA ASN A 65 2.05 5.42 -6.84
C ASN A 65 2.04 4.45 -8.03
N PHE A 66 0.89 4.29 -8.69
CA PHE A 66 0.74 3.54 -9.96
C PHE A 66 1.30 2.11 -9.87
N CYS A 67 1.04 1.44 -8.76
CA CYS A 67 1.45 0.04 -8.59
C CYS A 67 0.61 -0.89 -9.48
N ASN A 68 1.16 -2.09 -9.75
CA ASN A 68 0.49 -3.08 -10.60
C ASN A 68 -0.90 -3.45 -10.00
N PRO A 69 -1.99 -3.28 -10.75
CA PRO A 69 -3.35 -3.54 -10.29
C PRO A 69 -3.70 -5.04 -10.17
N TRP A 70 -2.91 -5.94 -10.78
CA TRP A 70 -3.14 -7.39 -10.76
C TRP A 70 -4.57 -7.78 -11.16
N SER A 71 -5.09 -7.17 -12.24
CA SER A 71 -6.50 -7.21 -12.65
C SER A 71 -6.94 -8.54 -13.29
N LYS A 72 -6.03 -9.48 -13.58
CA LYS A 72 -6.33 -10.67 -14.39
C LYS A 72 -7.36 -11.63 -13.75
N ASN A 73 -7.34 -11.76 -12.45
CA ASN A 73 -8.28 -12.59 -11.67
C ASN A 73 -8.18 -12.27 -10.18
N ASP A 74 -9.23 -12.56 -9.42
CA ASP A 74 -9.32 -12.27 -7.97
C ASP A 74 -8.20 -12.94 -7.16
N SER A 75 -7.72 -14.10 -7.60
CA SER A 75 -6.62 -14.80 -6.91
C SER A 75 -5.29 -14.05 -6.99
N SER A 76 -5.12 -13.14 -7.96
CA SER A 76 -3.93 -12.30 -8.11
C SER A 76 -3.96 -11.03 -7.24
N HIS A 77 -5.15 -10.61 -6.76
CA HIS A 77 -5.31 -9.40 -5.93
C HIS A 77 -4.46 -9.43 -4.65
N LYS A 78 -4.14 -10.63 -4.13
CA LYS A 78 -3.24 -10.81 -2.97
C LYS A 78 -1.83 -10.23 -3.16
N HIS A 79 -1.42 -9.93 -4.40
CA HIS A 79 -0.13 -9.33 -4.75
C HIS A 79 -0.19 -7.80 -4.87
N ARG A 80 -1.38 -7.20 -4.72
CA ARG A 80 -1.54 -5.74 -4.71
C ARG A 80 -0.85 -5.13 -3.51
N LEU A 81 -0.20 -3.99 -3.68
CA LEU A 81 0.46 -3.28 -2.58
C LEU A 81 -0.55 -2.76 -1.53
N THR A 82 -1.80 -2.58 -1.92
CA THR A 82 -2.91 -2.19 -1.04
C THR A 82 -3.72 -3.37 -0.51
N TYR A 83 -3.33 -4.63 -0.81
CA TYR A 83 -4.04 -5.79 -0.27
C TYR A 83 -3.94 -5.83 1.27
N PRO A 84 -4.99 -6.23 2.01
CA PRO A 84 -5.02 -6.13 3.47
C PRO A 84 -3.84 -6.77 4.17
N ARG A 85 -3.38 -7.94 3.73
CA ARG A 85 -2.18 -8.59 4.28
C ARG A 85 -0.95 -7.66 4.21
N GLN A 86 -0.81 -6.91 3.12
CA GLN A 86 0.30 -6.00 2.92
C GLN A 86 0.12 -4.72 3.73
N LEU A 87 -1.09 -4.15 3.75
CA LEU A 87 -1.42 -2.98 4.59
C LEU A 87 -1.18 -3.26 6.07
N ILE A 88 -1.56 -4.45 6.57
CA ILE A 88 -1.30 -4.89 7.94
C ILE A 88 0.21 -4.99 8.20
N ALA A 89 0.98 -5.51 7.24
CA ALA A 89 2.43 -5.59 7.36
C ALA A 89 3.08 -4.20 7.48
N TYR A 90 2.57 -3.19 6.76
CA TYR A 90 3.07 -1.81 6.87
C TYR A 90 2.85 -1.22 8.26
N ARG A 91 1.82 -1.64 8.99
CA ARG A 91 1.55 -1.14 10.34
C ARG A 91 2.68 -1.44 11.34
N GLU A 92 3.51 -2.44 11.08
CA GLU A 92 4.59 -2.82 11.99
C GLU A 92 5.69 -1.75 12.06
N PHE A 93 5.95 -1.04 10.97
CA PHE A 93 6.99 0.00 10.91
C PHE A 93 6.46 1.41 10.64
N LEU A 94 5.22 1.55 10.19
CA LEU A 94 4.55 2.84 10.07
C LEU A 94 4.15 3.31 11.47
N LYS A 95 4.65 4.46 11.91
CA LYS A 95 4.32 5.00 13.24
C LYS A 95 2.83 5.30 13.39
N ASP A 96 2.32 5.34 14.62
CA ASP A 96 0.94 5.70 14.89
C ASP A 96 0.65 7.12 14.37
N GLY A 97 -0.48 7.30 13.70
CA GLY A 97 -0.80 8.52 12.97
C GLY A 97 0.00 8.73 11.68
N GLY A 98 0.89 7.80 11.31
CA GLY A 98 1.56 7.82 10.00
C GLY A 98 0.60 7.58 8.85
N GLU A 99 0.95 8.06 7.67
CA GLU A 99 0.05 8.17 6.52
C GLU A 99 0.50 7.32 5.35
N ILE A 100 -0.48 6.82 4.58
CA ILE A 100 -0.26 6.23 3.26
C ILE A 100 -0.95 7.10 2.22
N TYR A 101 -0.17 7.57 1.26
CA TYR A 101 -0.62 8.30 0.07
C TYR A 101 -0.69 7.31 -1.08
N PHE A 102 -1.88 7.09 -1.61
CA PHE A 102 -2.10 6.14 -2.69
C PHE A 102 -2.68 6.83 -3.91
N LYS A 103 -2.07 6.61 -5.09
CA LYS A 103 -2.53 7.10 -6.39
C LYS A 103 -2.53 5.98 -7.42
N THR A 104 -3.60 5.92 -8.24
CA THR A 104 -3.73 4.95 -9.34
C THR A 104 -4.64 5.48 -10.44
N ASP A 105 -4.41 5.00 -11.65
CA ASP A 105 -5.29 5.14 -12.83
C ASP A 105 -6.35 4.03 -12.89
N ASP A 106 -6.15 2.90 -12.19
CA ASP A 106 -6.99 1.70 -12.24
C ASP A 106 -8.21 1.81 -11.30
N ASP A 107 -9.41 1.68 -11.88
CA ASP A 107 -10.67 1.81 -11.14
C ASP A 107 -10.94 0.65 -10.17
N ASP A 108 -10.59 -0.60 -10.57
CA ASP A 108 -10.85 -1.78 -9.76
C ASP A 108 -9.90 -1.84 -8.55
N LEU A 109 -8.62 -1.53 -8.78
CA LEU A 109 -7.65 -1.43 -7.70
C LEU A 109 -8.06 -0.34 -6.70
N PHE A 110 -8.52 0.82 -7.18
CA PHE A 110 -8.93 1.91 -6.30
C PHE A 110 -10.16 1.55 -5.48
N ARG A 111 -11.22 1.02 -6.12
CA ARG A 111 -12.45 0.59 -5.46
C ARG A 111 -12.17 -0.41 -4.35
N ASP A 112 -11.40 -1.47 -4.64
CA ASP A 112 -11.06 -2.48 -3.66
C ASP A 112 -10.19 -1.90 -2.53
N SER A 113 -9.28 -0.98 -2.85
CA SER A 113 -8.43 -0.32 -1.85
C SER A 113 -9.24 0.53 -0.86
N VAL A 114 -10.30 1.20 -1.30
CA VAL A 114 -11.21 1.96 -0.42
C VAL A 114 -11.82 1.07 0.67
N GLU A 115 -12.07 -0.21 0.37
CA GLU A 115 -12.54 -1.20 1.35
C GLU A 115 -11.38 -1.78 2.20
N TYR A 116 -10.21 -1.99 1.59
CA TYR A 116 -9.08 -2.63 2.23
C TYR A 116 -8.43 -1.77 3.33
N PHE A 117 -8.33 -0.46 3.12
CA PHE A 117 -7.71 0.44 4.10
C PHE A 117 -8.44 0.42 5.45
N PRO A 118 -9.77 0.64 5.53
CA PRO A 118 -10.48 0.59 6.82
C PRO A 118 -10.41 -0.79 7.48
N ALA A 119 -10.57 -1.87 6.71
CA ALA A 119 -10.49 -3.24 7.23
C ALA A 119 -9.09 -3.58 7.78
N SER A 120 -8.06 -2.88 7.32
CA SER A 120 -6.66 -3.06 7.76
C SER A 120 -6.22 -2.08 8.85
N GLY A 121 -7.16 -1.33 9.44
CA GLY A 121 -6.90 -0.42 10.57
C GLY A 121 -6.34 0.93 10.17
N TYR A 122 -6.85 1.49 9.07
CA TYR A 122 -6.57 2.86 8.64
C TYR A 122 -7.86 3.66 8.52
N ASP A 123 -7.82 4.97 8.80
CA ASP A 123 -8.87 5.92 8.45
C ASP A 123 -8.55 6.58 7.12
N ILE A 124 -9.50 6.62 6.19
CA ILE A 124 -9.37 7.40 4.97
C ILE A 124 -9.72 8.85 5.32
N GLU A 125 -8.72 9.73 5.34
CA GLU A 125 -8.89 11.13 5.70
C GLU A 125 -9.23 12.02 4.50
N TRP A 126 -8.78 11.59 3.33
CA TRP A 126 -9.04 12.32 2.09
C TRP A 126 -9.14 11.33 0.92
N ILE A 127 -10.04 11.62 -0.03
CA ILE A 127 -10.27 10.77 -1.19
C ILE A 127 -10.73 11.63 -2.38
N THR A 128 -10.27 11.27 -3.57
CA THR A 128 -10.75 11.81 -4.84
C THR A 128 -10.76 10.77 -5.95
N TYR A 129 -11.70 10.91 -6.87
CA TYR A 129 -11.79 10.09 -8.09
C TYR A 129 -11.24 10.82 -9.32
N ASP A 130 -10.85 12.09 -9.16
CA ASP A 130 -10.19 12.91 -10.17
C ASP A 130 -9.25 13.91 -9.46
N LEU A 131 -7.98 13.51 -9.34
CA LEU A 131 -6.98 14.26 -8.60
C LEU A 131 -6.73 15.65 -9.18
N HIS A 132 -6.89 15.80 -10.50
CA HIS A 132 -6.55 17.03 -11.20
C HIS A 132 -7.71 17.99 -11.36
N GLU A 133 -8.95 17.59 -11.04
CA GLU A 133 -10.10 18.49 -11.03
C GLU A 133 -9.96 19.58 -9.97
N ASN A 134 -9.46 19.21 -8.78
CA ASN A 134 -9.14 20.12 -7.68
C ASN A 134 -7.80 19.73 -7.05
N GLU A 135 -6.72 19.85 -7.83
CA GLU A 135 -5.40 19.37 -7.44
C GLU A 135 -4.90 20.04 -6.17
N PRO A 136 -4.65 19.27 -5.11
CA PRO A 136 -4.16 19.84 -3.85
C PRO A 136 -2.70 20.28 -3.96
N ALA A 137 -2.34 21.35 -3.24
CA ALA A 137 -1.00 21.94 -3.28
C ALA A 137 0.13 21.00 -2.83
N TRP A 138 -0.19 19.94 -2.07
CA TRP A 138 0.77 18.92 -1.65
C TRP A 138 1.06 17.87 -2.73
N ASN A 139 0.26 17.83 -3.83
CA ASN A 139 0.48 16.84 -4.88
C ASN A 139 1.80 17.11 -5.61
N ILE A 140 2.58 16.05 -5.79
CA ILE A 140 3.77 16.06 -6.64
C ILE A 140 3.44 15.18 -7.84
N ARG A 141 3.29 15.80 -9.01
CA ARG A 141 3.00 15.07 -10.25
C ARG A 141 4.14 14.15 -10.61
N THR A 142 3.81 12.88 -10.84
CA THR A 142 4.74 11.89 -11.39
C THR A 142 4.70 11.90 -12.91
N GLU A 143 5.68 11.26 -13.57
CA GLU A 143 5.67 11.12 -15.03
C GLU A 143 4.47 10.31 -15.53
N HIS A 144 4.08 9.25 -14.79
CA HIS A 144 2.87 8.47 -15.09
C HIS A 144 1.63 9.33 -15.02
N GLU A 145 1.54 10.18 -14.01
CA GLU A 145 0.43 11.10 -13.83
C GLU A 145 0.30 12.08 -15.00
N GLY A 146 1.43 12.65 -15.48
CA GLY A 146 1.46 13.48 -16.67
C GLY A 146 0.99 12.74 -17.92
N MET A 147 1.53 11.56 -18.16
CA MET A 147 1.18 10.71 -19.31
C MET A 147 -0.32 10.33 -19.32
N PHE A 148 -0.87 9.90 -18.20
CA PHE A 148 -2.27 9.53 -18.11
C PHE A 148 -3.21 10.73 -18.23
N THR A 149 -2.82 11.89 -17.71
CA THR A 149 -3.59 13.13 -17.88
C THR A 149 -3.67 13.53 -19.35
N GLU A 150 -2.57 13.43 -20.11
CA GLU A 150 -2.56 13.68 -21.56
C GLU A 150 -3.46 12.71 -22.33
N MET A 151 -3.63 11.49 -21.84
CA MET A 151 -4.53 10.47 -22.37
C MET A 151 -5.99 10.66 -21.92
N GLY A 152 -6.31 11.65 -21.10
CA GLY A 152 -7.64 11.88 -20.55
C GLY A 152 -8.06 10.87 -19.47
N ILE A 153 -7.12 10.14 -18.90
CA ILE A 153 -7.37 9.16 -17.84
C ILE A 153 -7.36 9.87 -16.49
N LYS A 154 -8.44 9.73 -15.73
CA LYS A 154 -8.57 10.30 -14.39
C LYS A 154 -7.71 9.55 -13.37
N ILE A 155 -6.98 10.28 -12.56
CA ILE A 155 -6.19 9.72 -11.47
C ILE A 155 -7.01 9.75 -10.20
N LYS A 156 -7.17 8.58 -9.57
CA LYS A 156 -7.81 8.43 -8.26
C LYS A 156 -6.73 8.47 -7.19
N ALA A 157 -7.04 9.09 -6.06
CA ALA A 157 -6.10 9.18 -4.95
C ALA A 157 -6.82 9.16 -3.59
N LEU A 158 -6.13 8.65 -2.58
CA LEU A 158 -6.56 8.76 -1.20
C LEU A 158 -5.36 8.95 -0.26
N ILE A 159 -5.65 9.51 0.90
CA ILE A 159 -4.74 9.57 2.05
C ILE A 159 -5.39 8.77 3.17
N ALA A 160 -4.66 7.79 3.69
CA ALA A 160 -5.12 6.96 4.79
C ALA A 160 -4.14 7.04 5.96
N ARG A 161 -4.68 7.27 7.17
CA ARG A 161 -3.92 7.39 8.43
C ARG A 161 -4.02 6.11 9.24
N LYS A 162 -2.88 5.63 9.73
CA LYS A 162 -2.82 4.46 10.63
C LYS A 162 -3.53 4.76 11.94
N LYS A 163 -4.54 3.95 12.28
CA LYS A 163 -5.15 3.93 13.63
C LYS A 163 -4.20 3.30 14.64
N PRO A 164 -4.15 3.80 15.87
CA PRO A 164 -3.42 3.13 16.94
C PRO A 164 -4.09 1.79 17.31
N GLY A 165 -3.29 0.88 17.85
CA GLY A 165 -3.76 -0.39 18.37
C GLY A 165 -4.03 -1.47 17.31
N ALA A 166 -3.96 -2.73 17.74
CA ALA A 166 -4.23 -3.90 16.91
C ALA A 166 -5.74 -4.12 16.66
N ASP A 167 -6.59 -3.69 17.60
CA ASP A 167 -8.05 -3.86 17.58
C ASP A 167 -8.72 -3.12 16.40
N SER A 168 -8.00 -2.16 15.80
CA SER A 168 -8.48 -1.44 14.62
C SER A 168 -8.47 -2.29 13.34
N VAL A 169 -7.83 -3.48 13.35
CA VAL A 169 -7.77 -4.39 12.20
C VAL A 169 -8.94 -5.36 12.27
N THR A 170 -9.82 -5.29 11.28
CA THR A 170 -11.02 -6.16 11.17
C THR A 170 -10.92 -7.18 10.04
N TRP A 171 -9.90 -7.08 9.19
CA TRP A 171 -9.72 -8.01 8.08
C TRP A 171 -9.25 -9.38 8.56
N VAL A 172 -9.87 -10.41 8.04
CA VAL A 172 -9.49 -11.81 8.27
C VAL A 172 -9.19 -12.48 6.93
N ASP A 173 -8.07 -13.19 6.85
CA ASP A 173 -7.68 -13.91 5.63
C ASP A 173 -8.81 -14.86 5.20
N PRO A 174 -9.29 -14.79 3.95
CA PRO A 174 -10.34 -15.68 3.44
C PRO A 174 -10.04 -17.18 3.60
N LYS A 175 -8.74 -17.56 3.63
CA LYS A 175 -8.36 -18.95 3.91
C LYS A 175 -8.62 -19.33 5.36
N VAL A 176 -8.39 -18.41 6.29
CA VAL A 176 -8.68 -18.61 7.72
C VAL A 176 -10.19 -18.75 7.91
N LEU A 177 -10.99 -17.86 7.30
CA LEU A 177 -12.45 -17.94 7.34
C LEU A 177 -12.97 -19.27 6.79
N LYS A 178 -12.46 -19.75 5.64
CA LYS A 178 -12.84 -21.05 5.08
C LYS A 178 -12.47 -22.22 5.98
N ARG A 179 -11.31 -22.16 6.65
CA ARG A 179 -10.91 -23.19 7.61
C ARG A 179 -11.85 -23.21 8.80
N MET A 180 -12.10 -22.06 9.42
CA MET A 180 -13.02 -21.93 10.56
C MET A 180 -14.44 -22.43 10.23
N ALA A 181 -14.96 -22.11 9.05
CA ALA A 181 -16.27 -22.59 8.60
C ALA A 181 -16.30 -24.12 8.44
N ARG A 182 -15.22 -24.73 7.94
CA ARG A 182 -15.13 -26.20 7.84
C ARG A 182 -15.05 -26.88 9.21
N GLU A 183 -14.28 -26.31 10.12
CA GLU A 183 -14.14 -26.81 11.49
C GLU A 183 -15.47 -26.70 12.26
N ALA A 184 -16.20 -25.58 12.09
CA ALA A 184 -17.55 -25.42 12.66
C ALA A 184 -18.54 -26.45 12.12
N ALA A 185 -18.60 -26.63 10.79
CA ALA A 185 -19.50 -27.61 10.17
C ALA A 185 -19.16 -29.05 10.59
N ALA A 186 -17.89 -29.39 10.76
CA ALA A 186 -17.49 -30.72 11.25
C ALA A 186 -17.88 -30.92 12.72
N ALA A 187 -17.79 -29.90 13.55
CA ALA A 187 -18.21 -29.96 14.96
C ALA A 187 -19.73 -30.13 15.10
N GLU A 188 -20.52 -29.42 14.27
CA GLU A 188 -21.97 -29.55 14.22
C GLU A 188 -22.40 -30.98 13.78
N ALA A 189 -21.74 -31.52 12.75
CA ALA A 189 -22.02 -32.88 12.29
C ALA A 189 -21.72 -33.95 13.38
N ALA A 190 -20.58 -33.80 14.08
CA ALA A 190 -20.22 -34.70 15.17
C ALA A 190 -21.18 -34.61 16.37
N ALA A 191 -21.71 -33.43 16.67
CA ALA A 191 -22.72 -33.26 17.72
C ALA A 191 -24.05 -33.94 17.38
N GLN A 192 -24.50 -33.88 16.12
CA GLN A 192 -25.72 -34.53 15.65
C GLN A 192 -25.61 -36.06 15.64
N GLU A 193 -24.44 -36.62 15.32
CA GLU A 193 -24.20 -38.07 15.37
C GLU A 193 -24.18 -38.60 16.83
N GLY A 194 -23.73 -37.77 17.79
CA GLY A 194 -23.74 -38.12 19.21
C GLY A 194 -25.13 -38.15 19.85
N GLU A 195 -26.07 -37.34 19.39
CA GLU A 195 -27.46 -37.31 19.92
C GLU A 195 -28.36 -38.40 19.33
N GLY A 196 -28.01 -38.97 18.18
CA GLY A 196 -28.77 -40.04 17.55
C GLY A 196 -28.50 -41.45 18.07
N ASN A 197 -27.61 -41.63 19.03
CA ASN A 197 -27.14 -42.93 19.53
C ASN A 197 -27.51 -43.20 21.02
N VAL A 198 -28.56 -42.55 21.53
CA VAL A 198 -29.13 -42.77 22.89
C VAL A 198 -30.48 -43.41 22.80
#